data_7994af69c6a65d0c56bb59837ed56df5
#
_entry.id   7994af69c6a65d0c56bb59837ed56df5
#
_cell.length_a   1.000
_cell.length_b   1.000
_cell.length_c   1.000
_cell.angle_alpha   90.00
_cell.angle_beta   90.00
_cell.angle_gamma   90.00
#
_symmetry.space_group_name_H-M   'P 1'
#
loop_
_entity.id
_entity.type
_entity.pdbx_description
1 polymer ?
#
loop_
_entity_poly.entity_id
_entity_poly.type
_entity_poly.pdbx_seq_one_letter_code
_entity_poly.pdbx_strand_id
1 'polypeptide(L)'
;MKRMNILKGIAVSAMALLTLASCSNEDAGSLSSSAQDRVPLQVSVENAATRGIITGTTLPDDCSYRIYAYSRNSETNYEALNNQSGSTVQYQKGVSRIDDNPIYLPEDGSDVQVVALYGGITGSYDDLRVNKIELSEKAQEDYLVGVNTNKVNKANPKANLAFTHVMSRVTLNIKRAKDNTNSYKIPEVTINNLAFDAYMDVREGKPVINGVNNSQDFNLPIKIDDYVLDDSAKVITADFLVLPTEQENITIKLDGFSQEIKLPISNFEMGQQYSFNVVIGKNKPEITESKHEYVDLGLPSGTKWATHNLDMSRPNKETASVEDYGSYCNWADPTGENVYKDENTLPSANPPASICNTDYDIAHVQWGKEWSLPTTYLMNELNDFCTWEYVWVNGVKCGKAIGPNGNYIILPLGGLCLFNDSIATDKGKLGYYWAGNSFYSSSKDEYLADCLSVNGQYKLVCCVRNFRCMVRPVTR
;
A
#
# COMPACT_ATOMS: atom_id res chain seq x y z
N MET A 1 -27.05 -59.48 -13.83
CA MET A 1 -25.79 -60.14 -14.23
C MET A 1 -24.79 -59.12 -14.78
N LYS A 2 -23.66 -59.08 -14.26
CA LYS A 2 -22.30 -58.60 -14.52
C LYS A 2 -21.83 -57.55 -13.49
N ARG A 3 -20.98 -58.08 -12.65
CA ARG A 3 -20.09 -57.36 -11.72
C ARG A 3 -19.06 -56.55 -12.54
N MET A 4 -18.71 -55.38 -12.03
CA MET A 4 -17.47 -54.73 -12.47
C MET A 4 -16.74 -54.12 -11.30
N ASN A 5 -15.49 -54.43 -11.20
CA ASN A 5 -14.59 -54.30 -10.08
C ASN A 5 -14.14 -52.88 -9.82
N ILE A 6 -14.01 -52.59 -8.53
CA ILE A 6 -13.35 -51.41 -7.96
C ILE A 6 -11.82 -51.64 -8.03
N LEU A 7 -11.10 -50.74 -8.70
CA LEU A 7 -9.66 -50.63 -8.56
C LEU A 7 -9.35 -49.40 -7.71
N LYS A 8 -8.80 -49.64 -6.52
CA LYS A 8 -8.20 -48.66 -5.65
C LYS A 8 -6.84 -48.28 -6.22
N GLY A 9 -6.63 -47.01 -6.59
CA GLY A 9 -5.33 -46.45 -6.90
C GLY A 9 -4.74 -45.79 -5.64
N ILE A 10 -3.69 -46.34 -5.13
CA ILE A 10 -2.85 -45.77 -4.05
C ILE A 10 -1.87 -44.81 -4.72
N ALA A 11 -1.97 -43.51 -4.41
CA ALA A 11 -0.95 -42.54 -4.77
C ALA A 11 0.18 -42.59 -3.75
N VAL A 12 1.33 -43.08 -4.17
CA VAL A 12 2.58 -43.08 -3.41
C VAL A 12 3.27 -41.74 -3.68
N SER A 13 3.41 -40.93 -2.62
CA SER A 13 4.24 -39.71 -2.65
C SER A 13 5.71 -40.11 -2.66
N ALA A 14 6.40 -39.87 -3.77
CA ALA A 14 7.83 -40.05 -3.85
C ALA A 14 8.54 -38.81 -3.28
N MET A 15 9.07 -38.94 -2.07
CA MET A 15 10.09 -38.05 -1.53
C MET A 15 11.42 -38.36 -2.25
N ALA A 16 11.89 -37.44 -3.07
CA ALA A 16 13.20 -37.52 -3.68
C ALA A 16 14.25 -37.08 -2.65
N LEU A 17 14.91 -38.04 -2.01
CA LEU A 17 16.19 -37.82 -1.33
C LEU A 17 17.28 -37.68 -2.39
N LEU A 18 17.86 -36.50 -2.50
CA LEU A 18 19.10 -36.29 -3.24
C LEU A 18 20.27 -36.78 -2.34
N THR A 19 20.72 -37.98 -2.59
CA THR A 19 21.99 -38.46 -2.07
C THR A 19 23.13 -37.90 -2.92
N LEU A 20 23.97 -37.09 -2.31
CA LEU A 20 25.24 -36.66 -2.88
C LEU A 20 26.19 -37.86 -2.89
N ALA A 21 26.53 -38.30 -4.09
CA ALA A 21 27.58 -39.29 -4.28
C ALA A 21 28.94 -38.63 -4.05
N SER A 22 29.65 -39.07 -3.03
CA SER A 22 31.03 -38.75 -2.77
C SER A 22 31.90 -39.55 -3.75
N CYS A 23 32.65 -38.89 -4.62
CA CYS A 23 33.79 -39.47 -5.29
C CYS A 23 35.03 -39.19 -4.45
N SER A 24 35.55 -40.23 -3.84
CA SER A 24 36.89 -40.22 -3.23
C SER A 24 37.94 -40.30 -4.34
N ASN A 25 38.86 -39.36 -4.40
CA ASN A 25 40.18 -39.54 -4.98
C ASN A 25 41.19 -39.07 -3.93
N GLU A 26 41.98 -39.99 -3.50
CA GLU A 26 43.10 -39.78 -2.62
C GLU A 26 44.24 -39.08 -3.40
N ASP A 27 44.60 -37.89 -2.98
CA ASP A 27 45.97 -37.43 -3.07
C ASP A 27 46.28 -36.54 -1.85
N ALA A 28 47.24 -37.02 -1.09
CA ALA A 28 47.69 -36.45 0.17
C ALA A 28 48.51 -35.18 -0.08
N GLY A 29 47.91 -34.04 0.20
CA GLY A 29 48.56 -32.77 0.37
C GLY A 29 47.88 -32.03 1.51
N SER A 30 48.59 -31.83 2.62
CA SER A 30 48.12 -31.13 3.79
C SER A 30 47.57 -29.74 3.48
N LEU A 31 46.25 -29.62 3.38
CA LEU A 31 45.54 -28.35 3.37
C LEU A 31 44.67 -28.27 4.62
N SER A 32 44.88 -27.22 5.38
CA SER A 32 44.27 -26.87 6.64
C SER A 32 42.74 -27.12 6.65
N SER A 33 42.27 -27.74 7.73
CA SER A 33 40.88 -28.12 8.04
C SER A 33 39.92 -26.95 8.31
N SER A 34 39.86 -25.91 7.45
CA SER A 34 39.06 -24.72 7.73
C SER A 34 37.98 -24.38 6.69
N ALA A 35 37.80 -25.18 5.64
CA ALA A 35 36.82 -24.84 4.59
C ALA A 35 35.46 -25.53 4.72
N GLN A 36 35.31 -26.48 5.65
CA GLN A 36 34.17 -27.41 5.66
C GLN A 36 33.02 -27.03 6.62
N ASP A 37 33.17 -25.98 7.45
CA ASP A 37 32.18 -25.60 8.47
C ASP A 37 31.51 -24.24 8.28
N ARG A 38 31.77 -23.59 7.14
CA ARG A 38 31.19 -22.27 6.86
C ARG A 38 29.74 -22.38 6.43
N VAL A 39 28.82 -21.74 7.17
CA VAL A 39 27.40 -21.70 6.87
C VAL A 39 27.11 -20.46 6.01
N PRO A 40 26.62 -20.64 4.76
CA PRO A 40 26.28 -19.51 3.90
C PRO A 40 24.98 -18.84 4.34
N LEU A 41 24.95 -17.51 4.26
CA LEU A 41 23.74 -16.72 4.43
C LEU A 41 22.74 -17.04 3.32
N GLN A 42 21.48 -17.21 3.69
CA GLN A 42 20.33 -17.31 2.78
C GLN A 42 19.44 -16.09 2.97
N VAL A 43 18.75 -15.68 1.92
CA VAL A 43 17.81 -14.55 1.97
C VAL A 43 16.46 -14.93 1.39
N SER A 44 15.41 -14.35 1.94
CA SER A 44 14.06 -14.40 1.38
C SER A 44 13.40 -13.04 1.57
N VAL A 45 12.46 -12.72 0.69
CA VAL A 45 11.63 -11.52 0.80
C VAL A 45 10.34 -11.92 1.51
N GLU A 46 10.04 -11.25 2.60
CA GLU A 46 8.71 -11.30 3.20
C GLU A 46 7.81 -10.32 2.46
N ASN A 47 6.59 -10.74 2.14
CA ASN A 47 5.54 -9.83 1.71
C ASN A 47 5.11 -8.99 2.92
N ALA A 48 5.94 -8.07 3.34
CA ALA A 48 5.57 -7.10 4.35
C ALA A 48 4.56 -6.16 3.70
N ALA A 49 3.35 -6.16 4.22
CA ALA A 49 2.41 -5.08 3.99
C ALA A 49 3.05 -3.82 4.56
N THR A 50 3.66 -3.00 3.72
CA THR A 50 4.15 -1.69 4.15
C THR A 50 2.96 -0.79 4.42
N ARG A 51 3.04 0.00 5.46
CA ARG A 51 2.02 0.98 5.86
C ARG A 51 1.99 2.21 4.95
N GLY A 52 2.46 2.12 3.73
CA GLY A 52 2.53 3.23 2.80
C GLY A 52 2.02 2.83 1.43
N ILE A 53 1.19 3.65 0.83
CA ILE A 53 0.59 3.40 -0.47
C ILE A 53 1.46 4.01 -1.57
N ILE A 54 2.68 3.60 -1.62
CA ILE A 54 3.42 3.59 -2.85
C ILE A 54 3.13 2.21 -3.45
N THR A 55 2.56 2.17 -4.62
CA THR A 55 2.04 0.96 -5.24
C THR A 55 3.11 -0.11 -5.35
N GLY A 56 2.88 -1.26 -4.73
CA GLY A 56 3.71 -2.44 -4.83
C GLY A 56 4.76 -2.59 -3.72
N THR A 57 4.38 -3.22 -2.62
CA THR A 57 5.30 -3.60 -1.53
C THR A 57 6.12 -4.84 -1.81
N THR A 58 5.93 -5.41 -2.99
CA THR A 58 6.71 -6.55 -3.48
C THR A 58 7.74 -6.05 -4.46
N LEU A 59 8.95 -6.55 -4.31
CA LEU A 59 9.96 -6.39 -5.37
C LEU A 59 9.36 -6.88 -6.70
N PRO A 60 9.62 -6.16 -7.81
CA PRO A 60 9.23 -6.64 -9.12
C PRO A 60 9.81 -8.03 -9.39
N ASP A 61 9.02 -8.91 -10.02
CA ASP A 61 9.58 -10.17 -10.53
C ASP A 61 10.71 -9.90 -11.53
N ASP A 62 11.71 -10.79 -11.52
CA ASP A 62 12.89 -10.69 -12.36
C ASP A 62 13.75 -9.42 -12.10
N CYS A 63 13.85 -9.00 -10.84
CA CYS A 63 14.70 -7.89 -10.44
C CYS A 63 15.97 -8.36 -9.69
N SER A 64 16.92 -7.45 -9.55
CA SER A 64 18.08 -7.63 -8.67
C SER A 64 18.15 -6.55 -7.62
N TYR A 65 18.63 -6.92 -6.44
CA TYR A 65 18.92 -5.98 -5.36
C TYR A 65 20.28 -6.31 -4.72
N ARG A 66 20.83 -5.36 -3.99
CA ARG A 66 22.10 -5.55 -3.26
C ARG A 66 21.86 -5.80 -1.80
N ILE A 67 22.66 -6.68 -1.19
CA ILE A 67 22.63 -6.92 0.25
C ILE A 67 23.99 -6.62 0.88
N TYR A 68 23.92 -6.14 2.11
CA TYR A 68 25.04 -5.89 3.01
C TYR A 68 24.75 -6.65 4.31
N ALA A 69 25.71 -7.40 4.79
CA ALA A 69 25.57 -8.18 6.01
C ALA A 69 26.61 -7.77 7.04
N TYR A 70 26.19 -7.62 8.27
CA TYR A 70 27.00 -7.09 9.36
C TYR A 70 26.89 -7.99 10.58
N SER A 71 28.01 -8.39 11.14
CA SER A 71 28.10 -8.96 12.47
C SER A 71 28.06 -7.82 13.51
N ARG A 72 27.25 -7.96 14.54
CA ARG A 72 27.13 -6.98 15.61
C ARG A 72 27.98 -7.40 16.80
N ASN A 73 29.13 -6.79 16.95
CA ASN A 73 30.07 -7.09 18.05
C ASN A 73 29.79 -6.30 19.34
N SER A 74 29.06 -5.17 19.23
CA SER A 74 28.59 -4.34 20.35
C SER A 74 27.41 -3.45 19.90
N GLU A 75 26.84 -2.65 20.80
CA GLU A 75 25.75 -1.72 20.45
C GLU A 75 26.13 -0.71 19.35
N THR A 76 27.41 -0.42 19.19
CA THR A 76 27.91 0.59 18.26
C THR A 76 28.91 0.08 17.23
N ASN A 77 29.33 -1.19 17.30
CA ASN A 77 30.35 -1.72 16.41
C ASN A 77 29.81 -2.84 15.53
N TYR A 78 29.84 -2.59 14.23
CA TYR A 78 29.42 -3.51 13.18
C TYR A 78 30.64 -3.90 12.35
N GLU A 79 30.82 -5.20 12.13
CA GLU A 79 31.83 -5.75 11.25
C GLU A 79 31.17 -6.25 9.96
N ALA A 80 31.63 -5.77 8.83
CA ALA A 80 31.12 -6.16 7.52
C ALA A 80 31.51 -7.61 7.18
N LEU A 81 30.57 -8.41 6.75
CA LEU A 81 30.78 -9.81 6.37
C LEU A 81 31.00 -10.02 4.88
N ASN A 82 30.68 -9.06 4.05
CA ASN A 82 30.95 -9.09 2.61
C ASN A 82 31.71 -7.83 2.16
N ASN A 83 32.05 -7.75 0.88
CA ASN A 83 32.87 -6.64 0.38
C ASN A 83 32.12 -5.30 0.35
N GLN A 84 32.85 -4.19 0.17
CA GLN A 84 32.29 -2.83 0.16
C GLN A 84 31.21 -2.59 -0.91
N SER A 85 31.20 -3.41 -1.97
CA SER A 85 30.19 -3.30 -3.03
C SER A 85 28.89 -4.05 -2.72
N GLY A 86 28.84 -4.77 -1.59
CA GLY A 86 27.73 -5.66 -1.25
C GLY A 86 27.71 -6.93 -2.11
N SER A 87 26.67 -7.73 -1.97
CA SER A 87 26.41 -8.92 -2.78
C SER A 87 25.13 -8.73 -3.57
N THR A 88 25.12 -9.17 -4.83
CA THR A 88 23.94 -9.10 -5.70
C THR A 88 23.03 -10.28 -5.44
N VAL A 89 21.75 -10.01 -5.28
CA VAL A 89 20.71 -11.01 -5.16
C VAL A 89 19.79 -10.90 -6.37
N GLN A 90 19.57 -12.01 -7.04
CA GLN A 90 18.52 -12.13 -8.04
C GLN A 90 17.23 -12.57 -7.37
N TYR A 91 16.14 -11.87 -7.70
CA TYR A 91 14.81 -12.18 -7.23
C TYR A 91 13.92 -12.56 -8.40
N GLN A 92 13.43 -13.79 -8.39
CA GLN A 92 12.58 -14.30 -9.44
C GLN A 92 11.49 -15.21 -8.85
N LYS A 93 10.25 -14.93 -9.17
CA LYS A 93 9.07 -15.73 -8.75
C LYS A 93 9.04 -16.07 -7.26
N GLY A 94 9.32 -15.07 -6.44
CA GLY A 94 9.34 -15.24 -4.99
C GLY A 94 10.60 -15.89 -4.41
N VAL A 95 11.60 -16.20 -5.25
CA VAL A 95 12.85 -16.83 -4.83
C VAL A 95 14.01 -15.85 -4.93
N SER A 96 14.75 -15.69 -3.84
CA SER A 96 15.98 -14.89 -3.78
C SER A 96 17.20 -15.78 -3.85
N ARG A 97 18.18 -15.42 -4.66
CA ARG A 97 19.43 -16.12 -4.81
C ARG A 97 20.61 -15.14 -4.83
N ILE A 98 21.59 -15.37 -3.98
CA ILE A 98 22.87 -14.60 -3.98
C ILE A 98 23.69 -15.13 -5.15
N ASP A 99 23.98 -14.28 -6.14
CA ASP A 99 24.65 -14.66 -7.37
C ASP A 99 26.15 -14.48 -7.31
N ASP A 100 26.61 -13.45 -6.58
CA ASP A 100 28.02 -13.14 -6.43
C ASP A 100 28.38 -12.97 -4.96
N ASN A 101 29.69 -13.11 -4.65
CA ASN A 101 30.23 -12.87 -3.31
C ASN A 101 29.40 -13.54 -2.19
N PRO A 102 29.40 -14.87 -2.08
CA PRO A 102 28.66 -15.56 -1.04
C PRO A 102 29.10 -15.07 0.36
N ILE A 103 28.12 -14.80 1.19
CA ILE A 103 28.32 -14.32 2.56
C ILE A 103 28.29 -15.51 3.50
N TYR A 104 29.28 -15.62 4.36
CA TYR A 104 29.36 -16.65 5.37
C TYR A 104 29.11 -16.07 6.76
N LEU A 105 28.30 -16.77 7.53
CA LEU A 105 27.96 -16.35 8.89
C LEU A 105 29.11 -16.55 9.86
N PRO A 106 29.22 -15.73 10.92
CA PRO A 106 30.28 -15.81 11.92
C PRO A 106 30.33 -17.19 12.61
N GLU A 107 31.54 -17.71 12.79
CA GLU A 107 31.76 -19.02 13.41
C GLU A 107 31.38 -19.03 14.88
N ASP A 108 31.53 -17.90 15.56
CA ASP A 108 31.18 -17.71 16.98
C ASP A 108 29.66 -17.66 17.25
N GLY A 109 28.82 -17.69 16.17
CA GLY A 109 27.38 -17.64 16.30
C GLY A 109 26.81 -16.26 16.57
N SER A 110 27.61 -15.20 16.41
CA SER A 110 27.16 -13.81 16.51
C SER A 110 25.98 -13.52 15.59
N ASP A 111 25.08 -12.65 16.05
CA ASP A 111 23.92 -12.23 15.25
C ASP A 111 24.34 -11.32 14.09
N VAL A 112 23.65 -11.49 12.97
CA VAL A 112 23.91 -10.76 11.73
C VAL A 112 22.71 -9.90 11.37
N GLN A 113 22.97 -8.64 11.06
CA GLN A 113 22.03 -7.76 10.43
C GLN A 113 22.24 -7.76 8.91
N VAL A 114 21.17 -7.92 8.17
CA VAL A 114 21.17 -7.89 6.71
C VAL A 114 20.34 -6.69 6.24
N VAL A 115 20.95 -5.87 5.40
CA VAL A 115 20.30 -4.73 4.76
C VAL A 115 20.29 -4.95 3.25
N ALA A 116 19.14 -4.77 2.64
CA ALA A 116 18.95 -4.88 1.20
C ALA A 116 18.60 -3.52 0.59
N LEU A 117 19.13 -3.21 -0.59
CA LEU A 117 18.90 -1.97 -1.32
C LEU A 117 18.44 -2.26 -2.74
N TYR A 118 17.30 -1.69 -3.11
CA TYR A 118 16.74 -1.77 -4.46
C TYR A 118 16.49 -0.36 -5.03
N GLY A 119 16.55 -0.17 -6.35
CA GLY A 119 16.29 1.11 -7.02
C GLY A 119 17.55 1.93 -7.32
N GLY A 120 18.70 1.27 -7.49
CA GLY A 120 19.96 1.95 -7.85
C GLY A 120 20.69 2.64 -6.69
N ILE A 121 20.20 2.49 -5.46
CA ILE A 121 20.91 2.96 -4.27
C ILE A 121 22.18 2.14 -4.10
N THR A 122 23.31 2.81 -3.95
CA THR A 122 24.60 2.19 -3.64
C THR A 122 25.03 2.60 -2.25
N GLY A 123 25.38 1.63 -1.42
CA GLY A 123 25.93 1.85 -0.10
C GLY A 123 27.42 1.54 -0.02
N SER A 124 28.07 1.99 1.02
CA SER A 124 29.40 1.54 1.40
C SER A 124 29.39 0.99 2.83
N TYR A 125 30.28 0.04 3.10
CA TYR A 125 30.38 -0.58 4.42
C TYR A 125 30.81 0.33 5.54
N ASP A 126 31.68 1.31 5.22
CA ASP A 126 32.39 2.07 6.25
C ASP A 126 31.45 2.87 7.17
N ASP A 127 30.22 3.11 6.73
CA ASP A 127 29.24 3.88 7.50
C ASP A 127 27.83 3.28 7.54
N LEU A 128 27.57 2.12 6.91
CA LEU A 128 26.19 1.64 6.71
C LEU A 128 25.23 2.71 6.15
N ARG A 129 25.76 3.61 5.37
CA ARG A 129 25.03 4.73 4.80
C ARG A 129 24.77 4.47 3.33
N VAL A 130 23.57 4.75 2.92
CA VAL A 130 23.26 4.86 1.49
C VAL A 130 23.76 6.20 1.01
N ASN A 131 24.69 6.20 0.05
CA ASN A 131 25.48 7.38 -0.25
C ASN A 131 24.73 8.49 -0.97
N LYS A 132 23.60 8.24 -1.62
CA LYS A 132 22.89 9.31 -2.32
C LYS A 132 21.52 8.87 -2.80
N ILE A 133 20.50 9.61 -2.42
CA ILE A 133 19.16 9.50 -2.98
C ILE A 133 18.95 10.74 -3.84
N GLU A 134 18.85 10.57 -5.14
CA GLU A 134 18.67 11.69 -6.07
C GLU A 134 17.25 11.72 -6.63
N LEU A 135 16.64 12.90 -6.68
CA LEU A 135 15.49 13.16 -7.51
C LEU A 135 16.00 13.54 -8.91
N SER A 136 15.63 12.77 -9.92
CA SER A 136 15.99 13.01 -11.30
C SER A 136 14.77 13.44 -12.11
N GLU A 137 14.97 14.43 -13.00
CA GLU A 137 13.92 14.85 -13.95
C GLU A 137 13.48 13.73 -14.91
N LYS A 138 14.31 12.71 -15.11
CA LYS A 138 14.10 11.69 -16.14
C LYS A 138 13.45 10.41 -15.63
N ALA A 139 13.60 10.08 -14.36
CA ALA A 139 13.01 8.90 -13.77
C ALA A 139 12.87 9.16 -12.28
N GLN A 140 11.66 9.39 -11.83
CA GLN A 140 11.37 9.33 -10.41
C GLN A 140 11.29 7.85 -10.01
N GLU A 141 12.45 7.30 -9.65
CA GLU A 141 12.51 5.93 -9.13
C GLU A 141 12.27 5.94 -7.63
N ASP A 142 11.43 5.04 -7.19
CA ASP A 142 11.26 4.78 -5.78
C ASP A 142 12.34 3.81 -5.31
N TYR A 143 12.93 4.12 -4.17
CA TYR A 143 13.96 3.31 -3.56
C TYR A 143 13.37 2.44 -2.46
N LEU A 144 13.75 1.15 -2.42
CA LEU A 144 13.34 0.24 -1.35
C LEU A 144 14.52 -0.16 -0.50
N VAL A 145 14.31 -0.15 0.80
CA VAL A 145 15.25 -0.69 1.79
C VAL A 145 14.61 -1.87 2.49
N GLY A 146 15.28 -3.02 2.41
CA GLY A 146 14.92 -4.25 3.12
C GLY A 146 15.79 -4.45 4.35
N VAL A 147 15.20 -4.87 5.45
CA VAL A 147 15.92 -5.24 6.67
C VAL A 147 15.41 -6.59 7.14
N ASN A 148 16.28 -7.42 7.72
CA ASN A 148 15.83 -8.71 8.26
C ASN A 148 14.94 -8.51 9.49
N THR A 149 13.80 -9.21 9.49
CA THR A 149 12.80 -9.18 10.56
C THR A 149 13.07 -10.22 11.64
N ASN A 150 13.89 -11.22 11.33
CA ASN A 150 14.22 -12.33 12.20
C ASN A 150 15.69 -12.28 12.65
N LYS A 151 15.98 -13.00 13.71
CA LYS A 151 17.35 -13.21 14.18
C LYS A 151 18.09 -14.13 13.20
N VAL A 152 19.24 -13.66 12.70
CA VAL A 152 20.08 -14.37 11.73
C VAL A 152 21.43 -14.68 12.36
N ASN A 153 21.83 -15.95 12.33
CA ASN A 153 23.13 -16.43 12.81
C ASN A 153 23.41 -17.84 12.25
N LYS A 154 24.52 -18.46 12.65
CA LYS A 154 24.90 -19.79 12.16
C LYS A 154 23.83 -20.88 12.42
N ALA A 155 23.05 -20.77 13.49
CA ALA A 155 21.95 -21.69 13.78
C ALA A 155 20.67 -21.40 12.99
N ASN A 156 20.48 -20.14 12.58
CA ASN A 156 19.36 -19.69 11.77
C ASN A 156 19.87 -18.85 10.59
N PRO A 157 20.36 -19.51 9.51
CA PRO A 157 21.14 -18.84 8.46
C PRO A 157 20.30 -18.06 7.42
N LYS A 158 18.98 -18.05 7.56
CA LYS A 158 18.07 -17.41 6.60
C LYS A 158 17.59 -16.05 7.11
N ALA A 159 17.89 -14.98 6.38
CA ALA A 159 17.36 -13.66 6.60
C ALA A 159 16.02 -13.48 5.87
N ASN A 160 14.99 -13.11 6.59
CA ASN A 160 13.70 -12.72 6.03
C ASN A 160 13.67 -11.20 5.90
N LEU A 161 13.71 -10.70 4.67
CA LEU A 161 13.82 -9.26 4.39
C LEU A 161 12.43 -8.64 4.22
N ALA A 162 12.11 -7.65 5.04
CA ALA A 162 10.95 -6.78 4.86
C ALA A 162 11.41 -5.48 4.19
N PHE A 163 10.84 -5.18 3.02
CA PHE A 163 11.16 -3.97 2.27
C PHE A 163 10.21 -2.82 2.62
N THR A 164 10.76 -1.61 2.70
CA THR A 164 10.03 -0.36 2.90
C THR A 164 10.40 0.64 1.82
N HIS A 165 9.43 1.42 1.36
CA HIS A 165 9.69 2.56 0.47
C HIS A 165 10.44 3.66 1.22
N VAL A 166 11.43 4.24 0.57
CA VAL A 166 12.22 5.34 1.13
C VAL A 166 11.57 6.68 0.83
N MET A 167 11.10 6.86 -0.39
CA MET A 167 10.53 8.14 -0.82
C MET A 167 9.09 8.31 -0.28
N SER A 168 8.65 9.57 -0.21
CA SER A 168 7.24 9.91 -0.05
C SER A 168 6.64 10.23 -1.40
N ARG A 169 5.40 9.79 -1.67
CA ARG A 169 4.68 10.13 -2.90
C ARG A 169 3.74 11.29 -2.67
N VAL A 170 3.73 12.24 -3.59
CA VAL A 170 2.77 13.34 -3.60
C VAL A 170 1.93 13.27 -4.87
N THR A 171 0.61 13.32 -4.71
CA THR A 171 -0.37 13.33 -5.79
C THR A 171 -1.13 14.67 -5.77
N LEU A 172 -1.12 15.37 -6.88
CA LEU A 172 -1.91 16.58 -7.09
C LEU A 172 -3.13 16.24 -7.96
N ASN A 173 -4.32 16.49 -7.45
CA ASN A 173 -5.57 16.35 -8.17
C ASN A 173 -6.05 17.75 -8.62
N ILE A 174 -5.81 18.11 -9.87
CA ILE A 174 -6.09 19.42 -10.42
C ILE A 174 -7.46 19.38 -11.06
N LYS A 175 -8.38 20.20 -10.57
CA LYS A 175 -9.76 20.30 -11.05
C LYS A 175 -10.19 21.74 -11.17
N ARG A 176 -11.19 21.99 -12.01
CA ARG A 176 -11.84 23.27 -12.17
C ARG A 176 -13.00 23.41 -11.18
N ALA A 177 -13.15 24.57 -10.55
CA ALA A 177 -14.34 24.88 -9.75
C ALA A 177 -15.61 24.78 -10.60
N LYS A 178 -16.73 24.32 -10.01
CA LYS A 178 -18.01 24.13 -10.73
C LYS A 178 -18.57 25.42 -11.37
N ASP A 179 -18.30 26.56 -10.73
CA ASP A 179 -18.73 27.88 -11.19
C ASP A 179 -17.77 28.55 -12.18
N ASN A 180 -16.64 27.89 -12.47
CA ASN A 180 -15.65 28.32 -13.46
C ASN A 180 -15.89 27.58 -14.78
N THR A 181 -16.24 28.30 -15.85
CA THR A 181 -16.58 27.73 -17.17
C THR A 181 -15.41 27.78 -18.17
N ASN A 182 -14.27 28.32 -17.78
CA ASN A 182 -13.09 28.40 -18.65
C ASN A 182 -12.46 27.04 -18.91
N SER A 183 -11.90 26.87 -20.09
CA SER A 183 -11.06 25.72 -20.43
C SER A 183 -9.60 26.08 -20.22
N TYR A 184 -8.81 25.15 -19.64
CA TYR A 184 -7.39 25.32 -19.35
C TYR A 184 -6.58 24.21 -20.00
N LYS A 185 -5.36 24.56 -20.41
CA LYS A 185 -4.35 23.59 -20.86
C LYS A 185 -3.20 23.64 -19.87
N ILE A 186 -2.92 22.49 -19.23
CA ILE A 186 -1.89 22.36 -18.19
C ILE A 186 -0.93 21.23 -18.59
N PRO A 187 -0.12 21.43 -19.65
CA PRO A 187 0.77 20.38 -20.14
C PRO A 187 1.92 20.06 -19.20
N GLU A 188 2.19 20.94 -18.22
CA GLU A 188 3.24 20.75 -17.24
C GLU A 188 2.85 21.32 -15.87
N VAL A 189 3.28 20.62 -14.85
CA VAL A 189 3.29 21.07 -13.45
C VAL A 189 4.73 21.11 -12.97
N THR A 190 5.23 22.27 -12.56
CA THR A 190 6.58 22.39 -12.02
C THR A 190 6.52 22.47 -10.50
N ILE A 191 7.28 21.61 -9.82
CA ILE A 191 7.45 21.63 -8.38
C ILE A 191 8.77 22.31 -8.06
N ASN A 192 8.73 23.40 -7.31
CA ASN A 192 9.90 24.20 -6.99
C ASN A 192 10.36 23.98 -5.55
N ASN A 193 11.63 24.22 -5.31
CA ASN A 193 12.27 24.18 -3.97
C ASN A 193 12.30 22.79 -3.33
N LEU A 194 12.38 21.72 -4.13
CA LEU A 194 12.54 20.37 -3.59
C LEU A 194 13.95 20.13 -3.06
N ALA A 195 14.04 19.41 -1.97
CA ALA A 195 15.26 18.74 -1.56
C ALA A 195 15.59 17.62 -2.57
N PHE A 196 16.82 17.57 -3.09
CA PHE A 196 17.16 16.65 -4.18
C PHE A 196 18.22 15.63 -3.83
N ASP A 197 18.89 15.76 -2.70
CA ASP A 197 20.01 14.92 -2.29
C ASP A 197 19.97 14.66 -0.78
N ALA A 198 20.14 13.42 -0.37
CA ALA A 198 20.16 13.03 1.03
C ALA A 198 21.00 11.78 1.27
N TYR A 199 21.46 11.63 2.49
CA TYR A 199 22.09 10.40 2.98
C TYR A 199 21.09 9.62 3.84
N MET A 200 21.13 8.31 3.75
CA MET A 200 20.30 7.45 4.56
C MET A 200 21.16 6.58 5.48
N ASP A 201 20.86 6.58 6.77
CA ASP A 201 21.46 5.68 7.75
C ASP A 201 20.52 4.49 7.99
N VAL A 202 21.04 3.28 7.87
CA VAL A 202 20.28 2.03 8.05
C VAL A 202 20.81 1.17 9.19
N ARG A 203 21.76 1.70 10.00
CA ARG A 203 22.50 0.92 11.01
C ARG A 203 21.62 0.31 12.08
N GLU A 204 20.53 0.95 12.44
CA GLU A 204 19.63 0.46 13.50
C GLU A 204 18.46 -0.39 12.97
N GLY A 205 18.55 -0.87 11.73
CA GLY A 205 17.47 -1.64 11.12
C GLY A 205 16.23 -0.81 10.76
N LYS A 206 16.36 0.51 10.85
CA LYS A 206 15.35 1.48 10.37
C LYS A 206 16.07 2.52 9.55
N PRO A 207 15.65 2.72 8.28
CA PRO A 207 16.22 3.77 7.47
C PRO A 207 15.88 5.15 8.08
N VAL A 208 16.90 5.98 8.23
CA VAL A 208 16.78 7.37 8.69
C VAL A 208 17.44 8.28 7.68
N ILE A 209 16.73 9.26 7.16
CA ILE A 209 17.27 10.25 6.25
C ILE A 209 18.07 11.29 7.05
N ASN A 210 19.33 11.46 6.69
CA ASN A 210 20.24 12.41 7.31
C ASN A 210 20.93 13.25 6.23
N GLY A 211 21.29 14.49 6.57
CA GLY A 211 22.15 15.34 5.74
C GLY A 211 21.54 15.73 4.38
N VAL A 212 20.32 16.24 4.45
CA VAL A 212 19.59 16.72 3.25
C VAL A 212 20.28 17.94 2.66
N ASN A 213 20.54 17.91 1.37
CA ASN A 213 21.01 19.07 0.63
C ASN A 213 19.78 19.82 0.08
N ASN A 214 19.47 20.94 0.70
CA ASN A 214 18.40 21.85 0.28
C ASN A 214 19.04 22.95 -0.61
N SER A 215 19.48 22.64 -1.81
CA SER A 215 19.77 23.74 -2.72
C SER A 215 18.43 24.31 -3.23
N GLN A 216 18.28 25.61 -3.09
CA GLN A 216 17.01 26.32 -3.31
C GLN A 216 16.55 26.37 -4.78
N ASP A 217 17.23 25.67 -5.68
CA ASP A 217 17.02 25.82 -7.13
C ASP A 217 16.60 24.53 -7.84
N PHE A 218 16.27 23.45 -7.11
CA PHE A 218 15.82 22.24 -7.79
C PHE A 218 14.32 22.32 -8.09
N ASN A 219 14.03 22.37 -9.38
CA ASN A 219 12.67 22.40 -9.92
C ASN A 219 12.41 21.11 -10.70
N LEU A 220 11.31 20.44 -10.36
CA LEU A 220 10.89 19.20 -10.99
C LEU A 220 9.73 19.46 -11.95
N PRO A 221 9.96 19.43 -13.28
CA PRO A 221 8.88 19.51 -14.26
C PRO A 221 8.21 18.17 -14.44
N ILE A 222 6.88 18.14 -14.32
CA ILE A 222 6.05 16.96 -14.50
C ILE A 222 5.19 17.16 -15.75
N LYS A 223 5.40 16.33 -16.76
CA LYS A 223 4.59 16.35 -17.99
C LYS A 223 3.25 15.66 -17.75
N ILE A 224 2.20 16.26 -18.30
CA ILE A 224 0.83 15.78 -18.20
C ILE A 224 0.36 15.34 -19.58
N ASP A 225 -0.02 14.10 -19.75
CA ASP A 225 -0.47 13.54 -21.03
C ASP A 225 -1.88 14.04 -21.40
N ASP A 226 -2.85 13.93 -20.50
CA ASP A 226 -4.22 14.43 -20.69
C ASP A 226 -4.40 15.79 -20.01
N TYR A 227 -3.81 16.81 -20.59
CA TYR A 227 -3.61 18.14 -20.01
C TYR A 227 -4.77 19.15 -20.22
N VAL A 228 -5.85 18.77 -20.88
CA VAL A 228 -6.98 19.69 -21.14
C VAL A 228 -8.03 19.57 -20.05
N LEU A 229 -8.28 20.65 -19.33
CA LEU A 229 -9.26 20.75 -18.26
C LEU A 229 -10.45 21.62 -18.74
N ASP A 230 -11.39 21.02 -19.43
CA ASP A 230 -12.55 21.64 -20.05
C ASP A 230 -13.89 21.33 -19.37
N ASP A 231 -13.90 20.33 -18.48
CA ASP A 231 -15.05 19.93 -17.67
C ASP A 231 -14.73 20.02 -16.18
N SER A 232 -15.72 20.39 -15.36
CA SER A 232 -15.61 20.43 -13.90
C SER A 232 -15.58 19.04 -13.25
N ALA A 233 -16.02 18.00 -13.95
CA ALA A 233 -15.91 16.61 -13.52
C ALA A 233 -14.54 16.00 -13.84
N LYS A 234 -13.78 16.62 -14.76
CA LYS A 234 -12.45 16.15 -15.14
C LYS A 234 -11.41 16.51 -14.07
N VAL A 235 -10.54 15.56 -13.77
CA VAL A 235 -9.39 15.73 -12.87
C VAL A 235 -8.12 15.43 -13.66
N ILE A 236 -7.16 16.33 -13.61
CA ILE A 236 -5.80 16.11 -14.08
C ILE A 236 -4.97 15.69 -12.88
N THR A 237 -4.20 14.62 -13.00
CA THR A 237 -3.35 14.12 -11.90
C THR A 237 -1.90 14.32 -12.25
N ALA A 238 -1.14 14.87 -11.28
CA ALA A 238 0.31 14.93 -11.32
C ALA A 238 0.88 14.20 -10.09
N ASP A 239 1.72 13.19 -10.34
CA ASP A 239 2.36 12.39 -9.31
C ASP A 239 3.86 12.64 -9.28
N PHE A 240 4.43 12.75 -8.08
CA PHE A 240 5.88 12.89 -7.91
C PHE A 240 6.34 12.35 -6.57
N LEU A 241 7.63 12.04 -6.51
CA LEU A 241 8.28 11.57 -5.28
C LEU A 241 9.05 12.73 -4.63
N VAL A 242 9.05 12.74 -3.30
CA VAL A 242 9.82 13.70 -2.50
C VAL A 242 10.65 12.96 -1.47
N LEU A 243 11.78 13.53 -1.07
CA LEU A 243 12.58 13.03 0.04
C LEU A 243 11.77 13.16 1.35
N PRO A 244 11.74 12.12 2.20
CA PRO A 244 11.02 12.13 3.46
C PRO A 244 11.81 12.94 4.52
N THR A 245 11.62 14.23 4.49
CA THR A 245 12.28 15.17 5.38
C THR A 245 11.45 16.43 5.51
N GLU A 246 11.79 17.27 6.46
CA GLU A 246 11.20 18.59 6.57
C GLU A 246 11.70 19.48 5.43
N GLN A 247 10.78 19.99 4.63
CA GLN A 247 11.04 20.84 3.46
C GLN A 247 10.09 22.03 3.49
N GLU A 248 10.61 23.18 3.83
CA GLU A 248 9.84 24.40 3.80
C GLU A 248 9.76 25.01 2.40
N ASN A 249 8.64 25.69 2.13
CA ASN A 249 8.48 26.53 0.94
C ASN A 249 8.45 25.78 -0.42
N ILE A 250 8.03 24.53 -0.43
CA ILE A 250 7.70 23.88 -1.71
C ILE A 250 6.54 24.62 -2.36
N THR A 251 6.73 25.03 -3.60
CA THR A 251 5.69 25.68 -4.41
C THR A 251 5.40 24.88 -5.68
N ILE A 252 4.17 25.02 -6.16
CA ILE A 252 3.65 24.36 -7.35
C ILE A 252 3.30 25.47 -8.36
N LYS A 253 3.84 25.34 -9.54
CA LYS A 253 3.50 26.20 -10.69
C LYS A 253 2.78 25.36 -11.74
N LEU A 254 1.57 25.76 -12.06
CA LEU A 254 0.80 25.19 -13.17
C LEU A 254 1.11 25.97 -14.44
N ASP A 255 1.39 25.28 -15.54
CA ASP A 255 1.56 25.95 -16.83
C ASP A 255 0.30 26.71 -17.22
N GLY A 256 0.48 27.89 -17.81
CA GLY A 256 -0.62 28.83 -18.09
C GLY A 256 -1.05 29.71 -16.91
N PHE A 257 -0.47 29.55 -15.72
CA PHE A 257 -0.76 30.39 -14.56
C PHE A 257 0.52 31.12 -14.10
N SER A 258 0.38 32.40 -13.76
CA SER A 258 1.51 33.22 -13.26
C SER A 258 1.77 33.04 -11.77
N GLN A 259 0.78 32.53 -11.03
CA GLN A 259 0.87 32.39 -9.58
C GLN A 259 1.40 31.00 -9.20
N GLU A 260 2.35 30.99 -8.30
CA GLU A 260 2.77 29.78 -7.60
C GLU A 260 1.88 29.52 -6.38
N ILE A 261 1.66 28.25 -6.09
CA ILE A 261 0.84 27.79 -4.97
C ILE A 261 1.75 27.10 -3.97
N LYS A 262 1.76 27.55 -2.72
CA LYS A 262 2.53 26.88 -1.67
C LYS A 262 1.86 25.55 -1.30
N LEU A 263 2.67 24.48 -1.21
CA LEU A 263 2.21 23.20 -0.71
C LEU A 263 1.88 23.32 0.80
N PRO A 264 0.71 22.85 1.27
CA PRO A 264 0.26 23.10 2.66
C PRO A 264 0.93 22.19 3.71
N ILE A 265 1.91 21.41 3.32
CA ILE A 265 2.69 20.51 4.19
C ILE A 265 4.17 20.79 4.02
N SER A 266 4.94 20.61 5.09
CA SER A 266 6.41 20.75 5.11
C SER A 266 7.14 19.52 5.62
N ASN A 267 6.45 18.57 6.27
CA ASN A 267 7.07 17.36 6.80
C ASN A 267 6.57 16.13 6.02
N PHE A 268 7.49 15.42 5.39
CA PHE A 268 7.22 14.20 4.63
C PHE A 268 7.83 13.01 5.36
N GLU A 269 7.02 11.99 5.60
CA GLU A 269 7.45 10.76 6.28
C GLU A 269 7.73 9.66 5.25
N MET A 270 8.73 8.84 5.55
CA MET A 270 9.18 7.74 4.71
C MET A 270 8.04 6.77 4.36
N GLY A 271 7.91 6.45 3.07
CA GLY A 271 6.90 5.53 2.56
C GLY A 271 5.46 6.05 2.65
N GLN A 272 5.26 7.32 2.99
CA GLN A 272 3.92 7.91 3.06
C GLN A 272 3.48 8.48 1.71
N GLN A 273 2.17 8.54 1.53
CA GLN A 273 1.55 9.16 0.37
C GLN A 273 0.72 10.36 0.83
N TYR A 274 0.87 11.46 0.11
CA TYR A 274 0.17 12.71 0.33
C TYR A 274 -0.66 13.05 -0.90
N SER A 275 -1.89 13.49 -0.72
CA SER A 275 -2.77 13.87 -1.81
C SER A 275 -3.33 15.27 -1.58
N PHE A 276 -3.28 16.11 -2.62
CA PHE A 276 -3.75 17.47 -2.57
C PHE A 276 -4.72 17.76 -3.70
N ASN A 277 -5.79 18.49 -3.39
CA ASN A 277 -6.71 19.02 -4.38
C ASN A 277 -6.27 20.44 -4.79
N VAL A 278 -5.99 20.64 -6.05
CA VAL A 278 -5.76 21.96 -6.65
C VAL A 278 -7.01 22.38 -7.39
N VAL A 279 -7.73 23.35 -6.86
CA VAL A 279 -8.99 23.82 -7.44
C VAL A 279 -8.76 25.15 -8.16
N ILE A 280 -8.97 25.18 -9.47
CA ILE A 280 -8.86 26.38 -10.29
C ILE A 280 -10.19 27.14 -10.20
N GLY A 281 -10.22 28.14 -9.31
CA GLY A 281 -11.32 29.09 -9.20
C GLY A 281 -11.34 30.13 -10.36
N LYS A 282 -12.29 31.08 -10.32
CA LYS A 282 -12.38 32.13 -11.34
C LYS A 282 -11.18 33.07 -11.37
N ASN A 283 -10.56 33.27 -10.21
CA ASN A 283 -9.52 34.27 -10.06
C ASN A 283 -8.12 33.66 -9.92
N LYS A 284 -8.00 32.49 -9.25
CA LYS A 284 -6.72 31.84 -8.96
C LYS A 284 -6.92 30.36 -8.66
N PRO A 285 -5.87 29.53 -8.85
CA PRO A 285 -5.85 28.20 -8.30
C PRO A 285 -5.62 28.25 -6.78
N GLU A 286 -6.25 27.33 -6.04
CA GLU A 286 -6.09 27.13 -4.60
C GLU A 286 -5.80 25.66 -4.32
N ILE A 287 -4.99 25.38 -3.30
CA ILE A 287 -4.63 24.02 -2.90
C ILE A 287 -5.11 23.74 -1.47
N THR A 288 -5.63 22.54 -1.30
CA THR A 288 -6.00 22.01 0.02
C THR A 288 -5.54 20.58 0.11
N GLU A 289 -5.10 20.18 1.30
CA GLU A 289 -4.82 18.77 1.55
C GLU A 289 -6.12 17.96 1.38
N SER A 290 -6.01 16.83 0.65
CA SER A 290 -7.10 15.86 0.64
C SER A 290 -7.09 15.14 1.99
N LYS A 291 -8.17 15.26 2.75
CA LYS A 291 -8.25 14.66 4.08
C LYS A 291 -8.22 13.12 4.04
N HIS A 292 -8.48 12.51 2.89
CA HIS A 292 -8.59 11.05 2.76
C HIS A 292 -7.91 10.57 1.48
N GLU A 293 -7.23 9.43 1.58
CA GLU A 293 -6.48 8.82 0.49
C GLU A 293 -7.33 7.84 -0.30
N TYR A 294 -6.96 7.65 -1.55
CA TYR A 294 -7.61 6.70 -2.44
C TYR A 294 -6.60 5.91 -3.28
N VAL A 295 -7.08 4.81 -3.82
CA VAL A 295 -6.39 3.99 -4.82
C VAL A 295 -7.21 3.99 -6.10
N ASP A 296 -6.56 4.28 -7.21
CA ASP A 296 -7.07 3.99 -8.54
C ASP A 296 -6.75 2.52 -8.86
N LEU A 297 -7.79 1.72 -9.02
CA LEU A 297 -7.68 0.30 -9.36
C LEU A 297 -7.66 0.03 -10.86
N GLY A 298 -7.75 1.06 -11.70
CA GLY A 298 -7.89 0.91 -13.15
C GLY A 298 -9.22 0.30 -13.58
N LEU A 299 -10.28 0.53 -12.81
CA LEU A 299 -11.63 0.03 -13.10
C LEU A 299 -12.29 0.83 -14.23
N PRO A 300 -13.20 0.22 -15.01
CA PRO A 300 -13.84 0.87 -16.15
C PRO A 300 -14.56 2.19 -15.82
N SER A 301 -15.11 2.33 -14.61
CA SER A 301 -15.75 3.58 -14.17
C SER A 301 -14.78 4.73 -13.92
N GLY A 302 -13.47 4.44 -13.77
CA GLY A 302 -12.48 5.40 -13.28
C GLY A 302 -12.66 5.79 -11.81
N THR A 303 -13.54 5.11 -11.08
CA THR A 303 -13.79 5.36 -9.66
C THR A 303 -12.59 4.95 -8.83
N LYS A 304 -12.21 5.79 -7.88
CA LYS A 304 -11.12 5.59 -6.95
C LYS A 304 -11.68 5.17 -5.59
N TRP A 305 -11.03 4.23 -4.95
CA TRP A 305 -11.47 3.64 -3.69
C TRP A 305 -10.62 4.13 -2.53
N ALA A 306 -11.26 4.52 -1.44
CA ALA A 306 -10.53 4.92 -0.24
C ALA A 306 -9.56 3.82 0.22
N THR A 307 -8.41 4.22 0.78
CA THR A 307 -7.40 3.27 1.28
C THR A 307 -7.84 2.56 2.55
N HIS A 308 -8.68 3.20 3.35
CA HIS A 308 -9.16 2.70 4.65
C HIS A 308 -10.66 2.90 4.80
N ASN A 309 -11.26 2.23 5.77
CA ASN A 309 -12.68 2.37 6.08
C ASN A 309 -12.96 3.72 6.75
N LEU A 310 -14.19 4.21 6.57
CA LEU A 310 -14.69 5.36 7.31
C LEU A 310 -14.66 5.06 8.81
N ASP A 311 -14.06 5.95 9.60
CA ASP A 311 -13.96 5.84 11.04
C ASP A 311 -14.39 7.15 11.72
N MET A 312 -15.53 7.12 12.40
CA MET A 312 -16.10 8.28 13.09
C MET A 312 -15.32 8.65 14.35
N SER A 313 -14.58 7.72 14.94
CA SER A 313 -13.70 7.99 16.08
C SER A 313 -12.41 8.71 15.66
N ARG A 314 -12.09 8.70 14.37
CA ARG A 314 -10.91 9.30 13.74
C ARG A 314 -11.29 10.05 12.46
N PRO A 315 -12.06 11.16 12.58
CA PRO A 315 -12.57 11.89 11.42
C PRO A 315 -11.46 12.55 10.61
N ASN A 316 -10.29 12.77 11.22
CA ASN A 316 -9.07 13.25 10.56
C ASN A 316 -8.05 12.13 10.56
N LYS A 317 -7.75 11.61 9.43
CA LYS A 317 -6.94 10.50 8.97
C LYS A 317 -5.68 10.08 9.75
N GLU A 318 -5.08 10.90 10.57
CA GLU A 318 -3.68 10.81 11.03
C GLU A 318 -3.24 9.45 11.63
N THR A 319 -4.17 8.52 11.86
CA THR A 319 -3.87 7.20 12.43
C THR A 319 -4.66 6.01 11.84
N ALA A 320 -5.45 6.21 10.77
CA ALA A 320 -6.21 5.12 10.17
C ALA A 320 -5.30 4.19 9.37
N SER A 321 -5.35 2.89 9.66
CA SER A 321 -4.62 1.84 8.94
C SER A 321 -5.55 1.10 7.99
N VAL A 322 -4.99 0.51 6.93
CA VAL A 322 -5.77 -0.21 5.91
C VAL A 322 -6.52 -1.42 6.45
N GLU A 323 -6.06 -2.00 7.56
CA GLU A 323 -6.66 -3.12 8.28
C GLU A 323 -7.65 -2.70 9.39
N ASP A 324 -7.81 -1.39 9.64
CA ASP A 324 -8.79 -0.92 10.62
C ASP A 324 -10.21 -1.21 10.15
N TYR A 325 -11.04 -1.74 11.04
CA TYR A 325 -12.43 -2.03 10.73
C TYR A 325 -13.24 -0.75 10.48
N GLY A 326 -12.82 0.38 11.06
CA GLY A 326 -13.56 1.64 11.03
C GLY A 326 -14.84 1.57 11.85
N SER A 327 -15.76 2.46 11.57
CA SER A 327 -17.06 2.50 12.24
C SER A 327 -18.08 1.58 11.58
N TYR A 328 -18.94 1.00 12.41
CA TYR A 328 -20.11 0.24 11.97
C TYR A 328 -21.32 1.18 11.96
N CYS A 329 -21.83 1.48 10.77
CA CYS A 329 -22.87 2.49 10.56
C CYS A 329 -24.16 1.86 10.08
N ASN A 330 -25.31 2.40 10.50
CA ASN A 330 -26.60 2.07 9.89
C ASN A 330 -26.68 2.69 8.49
N TRP A 331 -27.40 2.04 7.60
CA TRP A 331 -27.65 2.57 6.27
C TRP A 331 -28.51 3.84 6.33
N ALA A 332 -28.16 4.88 5.59
CA ALA A 332 -28.78 6.21 5.59
C ALA A 332 -28.66 6.99 6.92
N ASP A 333 -27.74 6.62 7.80
CA ASP A 333 -27.40 7.45 8.95
C ASP A 333 -26.14 8.29 8.64
N PRO A 334 -26.31 9.58 8.33
CA PRO A 334 -25.18 10.43 7.96
C PRO A 334 -24.26 10.79 9.14
N THR A 335 -24.72 10.56 10.38
CA THR A 335 -23.92 10.85 11.58
C THR A 335 -23.03 9.68 11.99
N GLY A 336 -23.47 8.43 11.70
CA GLY A 336 -22.80 7.20 12.12
C GLY A 336 -22.78 6.98 13.64
N GLU A 337 -23.43 7.82 14.41
CA GLU A 337 -23.43 7.79 15.88
C GLU A 337 -24.65 7.07 16.46
N ASN A 338 -25.71 6.93 15.68
CA ASN A 338 -26.96 6.38 16.16
C ASN A 338 -27.00 4.87 16.02
N VAL A 339 -27.73 4.23 16.90
CA VAL A 339 -28.08 2.82 16.84
C VAL A 339 -29.60 2.71 16.71
N TYR A 340 -30.04 2.41 15.51
CA TYR A 340 -31.48 2.28 15.22
C TYR A 340 -31.95 0.86 15.51
N LYS A 341 -32.95 0.74 16.40
CA LYS A 341 -33.48 -0.56 16.84
C LYS A 341 -34.43 -1.17 15.83
N ASP A 342 -35.16 -0.34 15.10
CA ASP A 342 -36.07 -0.77 14.06
C ASP A 342 -35.97 0.17 12.84
N GLU A 343 -36.50 -0.31 11.72
CA GLU A 343 -36.42 0.39 10.45
C GLU A 343 -37.20 1.70 10.42
N ASN A 344 -38.25 1.82 11.19
CA ASN A 344 -39.10 3.02 11.21
C ASN A 344 -38.44 4.19 11.93
N THR A 345 -37.37 3.93 12.69
CA THR A 345 -36.60 4.94 13.39
C THR A 345 -35.42 5.45 12.57
N LEU A 346 -35.12 4.85 11.39
CA LEU A 346 -34.09 5.32 10.48
C LEU A 346 -34.43 6.73 9.93
N PRO A 347 -33.40 7.56 9.62
CA PRO A 347 -33.60 8.93 9.10
C PRO A 347 -34.48 9.01 7.85
N SER A 348 -34.56 7.93 7.09
CA SER A 348 -35.38 7.83 5.89
C SER A 348 -36.27 6.59 5.94
N ALA A 349 -37.54 6.78 6.31
CA ALA A 349 -38.54 5.69 6.30
C ALA A 349 -38.81 5.19 4.87
N ASN A 350 -38.85 6.10 3.90
CA ASN A 350 -38.98 5.81 2.47
C ASN A 350 -37.73 6.30 1.73
N PRO A 351 -36.63 5.53 1.74
CA PRO A 351 -35.40 5.98 1.14
C PRO A 351 -35.49 6.02 -0.38
N PRO A 352 -34.77 6.93 -1.04
CA PRO A 352 -34.58 6.85 -2.47
C PRO A 352 -33.86 5.55 -2.84
N ALA A 353 -33.98 5.12 -4.10
CA ALA A 353 -33.27 3.93 -4.59
C ALA A 353 -31.74 4.02 -4.45
N SER A 354 -31.21 5.21 -4.31
CA SER A 354 -29.78 5.47 -4.00
C SER A 354 -29.65 6.69 -3.12
N ILE A 355 -28.81 6.58 -2.07
CA ILE A 355 -28.42 7.72 -1.21
C ILE A 355 -27.04 8.28 -1.56
N CYS A 356 -26.35 7.71 -2.56
CA CYS A 356 -25.01 8.19 -2.95
C CYS A 356 -25.02 9.69 -3.27
N ASN A 357 -24.05 10.43 -2.72
CA ASN A 357 -23.91 11.89 -2.87
C ASN A 357 -25.10 12.72 -2.35
N THR A 358 -25.86 12.19 -1.39
CA THR A 358 -26.95 12.91 -0.71
C THR A 358 -26.60 13.20 0.75
N ASP A 359 -27.45 13.98 1.44
CA ASP A 359 -27.31 14.25 2.87
C ASP A 359 -27.55 12.99 3.76
N TYR A 360 -27.96 11.86 3.17
CA TYR A 360 -28.04 10.56 3.84
C TYR A 360 -26.82 9.67 3.65
N ASP A 361 -25.89 10.08 2.79
CA ASP A 361 -24.65 9.37 2.51
C ASP A 361 -23.59 9.77 3.55
N ILE A 362 -23.26 8.85 4.45
CA ILE A 362 -22.30 9.11 5.52
C ILE A 362 -20.91 9.50 5.00
N ALA A 363 -20.46 8.91 3.88
CA ALA A 363 -19.17 9.26 3.30
C ALA A 363 -19.19 10.71 2.75
N HIS A 364 -20.29 11.09 2.10
CA HIS A 364 -20.50 12.43 1.57
C HIS A 364 -20.56 13.50 2.67
N VAL A 365 -21.26 13.18 3.77
CA VAL A 365 -21.43 14.11 4.89
C VAL A 365 -20.16 14.23 5.73
N GLN A 366 -19.50 13.11 6.03
CA GLN A 366 -18.38 13.08 6.97
C GLN A 366 -17.02 13.37 6.32
N TRP A 367 -16.81 12.90 5.09
CA TRP A 367 -15.53 13.08 4.40
C TRP A 367 -15.52 14.22 3.38
N GLY A 368 -16.68 14.77 3.05
CA GLY A 368 -16.83 15.87 2.10
C GLY A 368 -17.49 15.43 0.79
N LYS A 369 -17.90 16.44 0.02
CA LYS A 369 -18.76 16.25 -1.15
C LYS A 369 -18.13 15.50 -2.33
N GLU A 370 -16.84 15.33 -2.32
CA GLU A 370 -16.08 14.51 -3.28
C GLU A 370 -16.16 13.00 -2.98
N TRP A 371 -16.58 12.63 -1.79
CA TRP A 371 -16.70 11.25 -1.34
C TRP A 371 -18.16 10.78 -1.34
N SER A 372 -18.36 9.51 -1.56
CA SER A 372 -19.67 8.88 -1.45
C SER A 372 -19.57 7.39 -1.07
N LEU A 373 -20.70 6.83 -0.66
CA LEU A 373 -20.89 5.39 -0.69
C LEU A 373 -20.74 4.89 -2.13
N PRO A 374 -20.11 3.72 -2.35
CA PRO A 374 -20.12 3.09 -3.67
C PRO A 374 -21.55 2.66 -4.03
N THR A 375 -21.88 2.76 -5.31
CA THR A 375 -23.13 2.17 -5.82
C THR A 375 -22.99 0.65 -5.94
N THR A 376 -24.10 -0.06 -6.05
CA THR A 376 -24.14 -1.49 -6.39
C THR A 376 -23.35 -1.79 -7.67
N TYR A 377 -23.41 -0.89 -8.66
CA TYR A 377 -22.63 -1.00 -9.89
C TYR A 377 -21.10 -1.01 -9.60
N LEU A 378 -20.62 -0.08 -8.78
CA LEU A 378 -19.20 0.02 -8.43
C LEU A 378 -18.73 -1.17 -7.59
N MET A 379 -19.60 -1.71 -6.73
CA MET A 379 -19.31 -2.95 -6.01
C MET A 379 -19.18 -4.15 -6.96
N ASN A 380 -20.02 -4.20 -8.01
CA ASN A 380 -19.91 -5.23 -9.05
C ASN A 380 -18.62 -5.10 -9.85
N GLU A 381 -18.14 -3.88 -10.14
CA GLU A 381 -16.85 -3.68 -10.81
C GLU A 381 -15.68 -4.30 -10.02
N LEU A 382 -15.66 -4.17 -8.69
CA LEU A 382 -14.65 -4.87 -7.87
C LEU A 382 -14.73 -6.39 -8.09
N ASN A 383 -15.96 -6.91 -8.21
CA ASN A 383 -16.22 -8.31 -8.44
C ASN A 383 -15.74 -8.77 -9.81
N ASP A 384 -16.05 -8.01 -10.83
CA ASP A 384 -15.93 -8.43 -12.23
C ASP A 384 -14.51 -8.21 -12.78
N PHE A 385 -13.78 -7.23 -12.24
CA PHE A 385 -12.49 -6.79 -12.77
C PHE A 385 -11.30 -6.97 -11.82
N CYS A 386 -11.52 -7.18 -10.52
CA CYS A 386 -10.42 -7.40 -9.58
C CYS A 386 -10.12 -8.88 -9.36
N THR A 387 -8.86 -9.20 -9.17
CA THR A 387 -8.43 -10.48 -8.61
C THR A 387 -8.43 -10.39 -7.09
N TRP A 388 -8.89 -11.46 -6.42
CA TRP A 388 -9.04 -11.45 -4.97
C TRP A 388 -8.16 -12.48 -4.29
N GLU A 389 -7.59 -12.10 -3.15
CA GLU A 389 -6.85 -12.98 -2.27
C GLU A 389 -7.11 -12.65 -0.81
N TYR A 390 -6.83 -13.59 0.10
CA TYR A 390 -6.79 -13.31 1.53
C TYR A 390 -5.38 -12.95 1.96
N VAL A 391 -5.30 -11.93 2.79
CA VAL A 391 -4.05 -11.49 3.39
C VAL A 391 -4.23 -11.28 4.90
N TRP A 392 -3.14 -11.39 5.64
CA TRP A 392 -3.09 -10.98 7.04
C TRP A 392 -2.28 -9.69 7.13
N VAL A 393 -2.90 -8.65 7.67
CA VAL A 393 -2.26 -7.34 7.87
C VAL A 393 -2.30 -7.04 9.35
N ASN A 394 -1.14 -6.96 9.99
CA ASN A 394 -1.00 -6.71 11.43
C ASN A 394 -1.91 -7.58 12.32
N GLY A 395 -2.06 -8.86 11.98
CA GLY A 395 -2.90 -9.80 12.72
C GLY A 395 -4.40 -9.71 12.41
N VAL A 396 -4.81 -8.89 11.44
CA VAL A 396 -6.19 -8.78 10.95
C VAL A 396 -6.31 -9.53 9.62
N LYS A 397 -7.30 -10.41 9.52
CA LYS A 397 -7.61 -11.09 8.25
C LYS A 397 -8.40 -10.16 7.34
N CYS A 398 -7.94 -10.00 6.11
CA CYS A 398 -8.49 -9.09 5.14
C CYS A 398 -8.68 -9.77 3.78
N GLY A 399 -9.64 -9.28 3.00
CA GLY A 399 -9.66 -9.48 1.56
C GLY A 399 -8.80 -8.42 0.89
N LYS A 400 -8.03 -8.80 -0.14
CA LYS A 400 -7.28 -7.89 -0.99
C LYS A 400 -7.86 -7.96 -2.38
N ALA A 401 -8.39 -6.83 -2.86
CA ALA A 401 -8.90 -6.66 -4.21
C ALA A 401 -7.82 -6.00 -5.08
N ILE A 402 -7.32 -6.72 -6.07
CA ILE A 402 -6.25 -6.28 -6.98
C ILE A 402 -6.90 -5.90 -8.30
N GLY A 403 -6.80 -4.64 -8.67
CA GLY A 403 -7.36 -4.11 -9.91
C GLY A 403 -6.55 -4.48 -11.16
N PRO A 404 -7.10 -4.21 -12.37
CA PRO A 404 -6.43 -4.50 -13.64
C PRO A 404 -5.07 -3.82 -13.82
N ASN A 405 -4.85 -2.68 -13.19
CA ASN A 405 -3.59 -1.95 -13.21
C ASN A 405 -2.55 -2.45 -12.18
N GLY A 406 -2.88 -3.48 -11.40
CA GLY A 406 -2.02 -4.05 -10.36
C GLY A 406 -2.13 -3.36 -9.00
N ASN A 407 -2.79 -2.21 -8.91
CA ASN A 407 -3.08 -1.56 -7.63
C ASN A 407 -4.13 -2.34 -6.85
N TYR A 408 -4.15 -2.19 -5.52
CA TYR A 408 -5.08 -2.95 -4.69
C TYR A 408 -5.60 -2.14 -3.50
N ILE A 409 -6.74 -2.60 -2.98
CA ILE A 409 -7.27 -2.15 -1.69
C ILE A 409 -7.37 -3.34 -0.73
N ILE A 410 -7.25 -3.03 0.55
CA ILE A 410 -7.40 -3.99 1.65
C ILE A 410 -8.76 -3.79 2.31
N LEU A 411 -9.53 -4.85 2.42
CA LEU A 411 -10.87 -4.86 3.00
C LEU A 411 -10.90 -5.80 4.22
N PRO A 412 -10.79 -5.28 5.45
CA PRO A 412 -10.78 -6.10 6.66
C PRO A 412 -12.09 -6.88 6.86
N LEU A 413 -11.99 -8.12 7.36
CA LEU A 413 -13.14 -8.98 7.64
C LEU A 413 -13.73 -8.64 9.02
N GLY A 414 -14.37 -7.49 9.11
CA GLY A 414 -14.89 -6.94 10.37
C GLY A 414 -16.22 -7.52 10.84
N GLY A 415 -16.90 -8.32 10.02
CA GLY A 415 -18.28 -8.74 10.32
C GLY A 415 -19.31 -7.62 10.14
N LEU A 416 -20.43 -7.73 10.81
CA LEU A 416 -21.46 -6.70 10.93
C LEU A 416 -22.06 -6.72 12.34
N CYS A 417 -22.66 -5.62 12.77
CA CYS A 417 -23.42 -5.59 14.03
C CYS A 417 -24.91 -5.72 13.74
N LEU A 418 -25.56 -6.68 14.43
CA LEU A 418 -27.00 -6.88 14.34
C LEU A 418 -27.70 -5.89 15.25
N PHE A 419 -28.66 -5.15 14.72
CA PHE A 419 -29.48 -4.21 15.49
C PHE A 419 -28.65 -3.36 16.47
N ASN A 420 -28.87 -3.51 17.77
CA ASN A 420 -28.17 -2.77 18.84
C ASN A 420 -27.01 -3.54 19.48
N ASP A 421 -26.55 -4.64 18.89
CA ASP A 421 -25.40 -5.39 19.41
C ASP A 421 -24.13 -4.54 19.31
N SER A 422 -23.39 -4.44 20.40
CA SER A 422 -22.09 -3.75 20.42
C SER A 422 -20.94 -4.60 19.85
N ILE A 423 -21.16 -5.90 19.65
CA ILE A 423 -20.17 -6.86 19.17
C ILE A 423 -20.53 -7.28 17.75
N ALA A 424 -19.58 -7.13 16.84
CA ALA A 424 -19.76 -7.59 15.47
C ALA A 424 -19.77 -9.11 15.37
N THR A 425 -20.82 -9.65 14.75
CA THR A 425 -20.90 -11.07 14.37
C THR A 425 -20.03 -11.35 13.15
N ASP A 426 -19.53 -12.56 12.99
CA ASP A 426 -18.68 -13.02 11.88
C ASP A 426 -17.36 -12.26 11.70
N LYS A 427 -16.92 -11.53 12.72
CA LYS A 427 -15.60 -10.87 12.72
C LYS A 427 -14.46 -11.87 12.49
N GLY A 428 -13.55 -11.56 11.58
CA GLY A 428 -12.47 -12.44 11.15
C GLY A 428 -12.86 -13.54 10.15
N LYS A 429 -14.16 -13.64 9.82
CA LYS A 429 -14.70 -14.61 8.84
C LYS A 429 -15.25 -13.92 7.60
N LEU A 430 -15.99 -12.85 7.79
CA LEU A 430 -16.70 -12.08 6.78
C LEU A 430 -16.46 -10.60 6.96
N GLY A 431 -16.47 -9.83 5.87
CA GLY A 431 -16.54 -8.37 5.89
C GLY A 431 -17.83 -7.93 5.19
N TYR A 432 -18.54 -6.95 5.75
CA TYR A 432 -19.76 -6.41 5.16
C TYR A 432 -19.60 -4.90 4.96
N TYR A 433 -19.82 -4.44 3.72
CA TYR A 433 -19.61 -3.06 3.31
C TYR A 433 -20.85 -2.51 2.62
N TRP A 434 -21.41 -1.41 3.13
CA TRP A 434 -22.57 -0.78 2.53
C TRP A 434 -22.33 -0.27 1.12
N ALA A 435 -23.28 -0.58 0.21
CA ALA A 435 -23.52 0.22 -0.98
C ALA A 435 -24.60 1.29 -0.70
N GLY A 436 -24.64 2.32 -1.49
CA GLY A 436 -25.63 3.37 -1.33
C GLY A 436 -27.01 3.08 -1.94
N ASN A 437 -27.23 1.88 -2.47
CA ASN A 437 -28.49 1.48 -3.11
C ASN A 437 -29.39 0.68 -2.16
N SER A 438 -30.69 0.91 -2.30
CA SER A 438 -31.73 0.16 -1.57
C SER A 438 -32.91 -0.15 -2.47
N PHE A 439 -33.71 -1.15 -2.04
CA PHE A 439 -34.91 -1.57 -2.70
C PHE A 439 -35.92 -2.13 -1.70
N TYR A 440 -37.20 -2.07 -2.07
CA TYR A 440 -38.24 -2.71 -1.27
C TYR A 440 -38.38 -4.20 -1.61
N SER A 441 -38.31 -5.05 -0.60
CA SER A 441 -38.51 -6.49 -0.74
C SER A 441 -39.97 -6.88 -0.40
N SER A 442 -40.77 -7.16 -1.41
CA SER A 442 -42.16 -7.56 -1.23
C SER A 442 -42.29 -8.90 -0.50
N SER A 443 -41.31 -9.76 -0.54
CA SER A 443 -41.32 -11.07 0.15
C SER A 443 -41.02 -10.95 1.63
N LYS A 444 -40.37 -9.87 2.06
CA LYS A 444 -40.07 -9.61 3.48
C LYS A 444 -40.87 -8.45 4.07
N ASP A 445 -41.56 -7.70 3.20
CA ASP A 445 -42.33 -6.50 3.56
C ASP A 445 -41.42 -5.41 4.21
N GLU A 446 -40.20 -5.29 3.72
CA GLU A 446 -39.20 -4.36 4.27
C GLU A 446 -38.27 -3.80 3.21
N TYR A 447 -37.63 -2.63 3.48
CA TYR A 447 -36.55 -2.10 2.66
C TYR A 447 -35.22 -2.77 3.02
N LEU A 448 -34.50 -3.24 1.99
CA LEU A 448 -33.16 -3.79 2.08
C LEU A 448 -32.15 -2.87 1.40
N ALA A 449 -30.93 -2.88 1.87
CA ALA A 449 -29.82 -2.19 1.20
C ALA A 449 -28.77 -3.17 0.71
N ASP A 450 -28.16 -2.86 -0.41
CA ASP A 450 -27.11 -3.68 -0.98
C ASP A 450 -25.82 -3.56 -0.16
N CYS A 451 -25.11 -4.67 -0.06
CA CYS A 451 -23.92 -4.80 0.74
C CYS A 451 -22.92 -5.73 0.03
N LEU A 452 -21.65 -5.36 -0.01
CA LEU A 452 -20.58 -6.25 -0.43
C LEU A 452 -20.20 -7.16 0.73
N SER A 453 -20.34 -8.47 0.56
CA SER A 453 -19.81 -9.48 1.46
C SER A 453 -18.48 -10.02 0.94
N VAL A 454 -17.44 -9.93 1.78
CA VAL A 454 -16.09 -10.39 1.49
C VAL A 454 -15.78 -11.61 2.35
N ASN A 455 -15.60 -12.79 1.72
CA ASN A 455 -15.36 -14.06 2.42
C ASN A 455 -14.50 -15.05 1.61
N GLY A 456 -13.56 -14.57 0.77
CA GLY A 456 -12.82 -15.38 -0.22
C GLY A 456 -13.57 -15.63 -1.51
N GLN A 457 -14.83 -15.38 -1.49
CA GLN A 457 -15.67 -15.06 -2.62
C GLN A 457 -16.38 -13.76 -2.23
N TYR A 458 -16.29 -12.75 -3.06
CA TYR A 458 -17.07 -11.54 -2.89
C TYR A 458 -18.45 -11.80 -3.47
N LYS A 459 -19.45 -11.33 -2.79
CA LYS A 459 -20.84 -11.47 -3.21
C LYS A 459 -21.62 -10.23 -2.80
N LEU A 460 -22.38 -9.68 -3.72
CA LEU A 460 -23.42 -8.76 -3.36
C LEU A 460 -24.50 -9.53 -2.58
N VAL A 461 -24.79 -9.01 -1.42
CA VAL A 461 -25.86 -9.49 -0.55
C VAL A 461 -26.74 -8.32 -0.16
N CYS A 462 -27.93 -8.61 0.34
CA CYS A 462 -28.85 -7.59 0.85
C CYS A 462 -28.92 -7.70 2.35
N CYS A 463 -28.74 -6.59 3.04
CA CYS A 463 -28.86 -6.49 4.48
C CYS A 463 -30.04 -5.61 4.87
N VAL A 464 -30.63 -5.90 6.02
CA VAL A 464 -31.63 -5.03 6.63
C VAL A 464 -30.94 -3.72 7.03
N ARG A 465 -31.57 -2.58 6.75
CA ARG A 465 -30.95 -1.25 6.88
C ARG A 465 -30.59 -0.86 8.32
N ASN A 466 -31.23 -1.46 9.31
CA ASN A 466 -30.91 -1.27 10.72
C ASN A 466 -29.79 -2.19 11.24
N PHE A 467 -29.15 -2.99 10.37
CA PHE A 467 -27.83 -3.56 10.67
C PHE A 467 -26.77 -2.45 10.54
N ARG A 468 -25.61 -2.68 11.16
CA ARG A 468 -24.49 -1.77 11.04
C ARG A 468 -23.34 -2.47 10.34
N CYS A 469 -23.00 -1.96 9.18
CA CYS A 469 -21.89 -2.45 8.36
C CYS A 469 -20.77 -1.40 8.26
N MET A 470 -19.62 -1.85 7.84
CA MET A 470 -18.51 -0.97 7.51
C MET A 470 -18.80 -0.15 6.25
N VAL A 471 -18.08 0.93 6.09
CA VAL A 471 -18.15 1.79 4.91
C VAL A 471 -16.75 1.94 4.31
N ARG A 472 -16.62 1.62 3.02
CA ARG A 472 -15.46 1.92 2.20
C ARG A 472 -15.85 3.00 1.19
N PRO A 473 -15.51 4.26 1.43
CA PRO A 473 -15.85 5.36 0.53
C PRO A 473 -15.20 5.26 -0.84
N VAL A 474 -15.84 5.92 -1.82
CA VAL A 474 -15.30 6.11 -3.16
C VAL A 474 -15.28 7.58 -3.55
N THR A 475 -14.40 7.94 -4.50
CA THR A 475 -14.34 9.27 -5.13
C THR A 475 -14.09 9.12 -6.63
N ARG A 476 -14.34 10.18 -7.39
CA ARG A 476 -14.15 10.22 -8.86
C ARG A 476 -12.96 11.07 -9.23
#